data_eb00a8b4ceff4ba4f311de1175b2477a
#
_entry.id   eb00a8b4ceff4ba4f311de1175b2477a
#
_cell.length_a   1.000
_cell.length_b   1.000
_cell.length_c   1.000
_cell.angle_alpha   90.00
_cell.angle_beta   90.00
_cell.angle_gamma   90.00
#
_symmetry.space_group_name_H-M   'P 1'
#
loop_
_entity.id
_entity.type
_entity.pdbx_description
1 polymer ?
#
loop_
_entity_poly.entity_id
_entity_poly.type
_entity_poly.pdbx_seq_one_letter_code
_entity_poly.pdbx_strand_id
1 'polypeptide(L)'
;MKKKKSRLELKSKNQLTKNKLNKLGFIGCGHLAKCLIAGLEKSDNFQILGFDILEANHQWLRDKGHKAVELEACCNEANIIFLCVKPQDMSAVCQSISPLIHQDQKIISVAAGVTLQTLLDALPSKNIFRVMTNVGTKDNLGVTAIFSNNDNAEILDIFNYLGRAFEVVNEDQIDTHTVLVGSGPAFFFELISEFESRLTELVEDKDSKREITILFLTSLMSAIKNGENLDDLIDSVASKGGTTEAGLKLLREQRFAQIFSEAVDKGIQRAKELS
;
A
#
# COMPACT_ATOMS: atom_id res chain seq x y z
N MET A 1 17.18 -30.64 -22.01
CA MET A 1 16.05 -29.76 -21.68
C MET A 1 16.13 -29.42 -20.19
N LYS A 2 16.62 -28.23 -19.85
CA LYS A 2 16.77 -27.77 -18.45
C LYS A 2 15.46 -27.08 -18.02
N LYS A 3 14.74 -27.66 -17.04
CA LYS A 3 13.55 -27.07 -16.42
C LYS A 3 13.94 -25.72 -15.78
N LYS A 4 13.40 -24.62 -16.31
CA LYS A 4 13.38 -23.35 -15.60
C LYS A 4 12.45 -23.49 -14.39
N LYS A 5 13.00 -23.64 -13.19
CA LYS A 5 12.27 -23.50 -11.94
C LYS A 5 11.67 -22.08 -11.88
N SER A 6 10.38 -22.00 -11.64
CA SER A 6 9.65 -20.77 -11.47
C SER A 6 10.20 -19.99 -10.28
N ARG A 7 10.56 -18.75 -10.51
CA ARG A 7 11.25 -17.83 -9.58
C ARG A 7 10.22 -17.04 -8.76
N LEU A 8 9.32 -17.76 -8.09
CA LEU A 8 8.44 -17.25 -7.04
C LEU A 8 8.77 -17.91 -5.69
N GLU A 9 10.01 -18.34 -5.52
CA GLU A 9 10.57 -18.44 -4.18
C GLU A 9 10.76 -17.00 -3.71
N LEU A 10 9.89 -16.55 -2.81
CA LEU A 10 10.14 -15.42 -1.94
C LEU A 10 11.54 -15.60 -1.36
N LYS A 11 12.53 -14.90 -1.96
CA LYS A 11 13.86 -14.84 -1.37
C LYS A 11 13.68 -14.24 0.02
N SER A 12 13.73 -15.13 0.98
CA SER A 12 13.84 -14.80 2.38
C SER A 12 14.98 -13.80 2.58
N LYS A 13 14.63 -12.69 3.24
CA LYS A 13 15.55 -11.85 4.00
C LYS A 13 16.65 -11.19 3.17
N ASN A 14 16.34 -10.06 2.54
CA ASN A 14 17.34 -9.04 2.34
C ASN A 14 17.92 -8.71 3.72
N GLN A 15 19.20 -9.00 3.90
CA GLN A 15 19.95 -8.50 5.03
C GLN A 15 20.10 -7.00 4.80
N LEU A 16 19.18 -6.22 5.36
CA LEU A 16 19.44 -4.81 5.61
C LEU A 16 20.77 -4.75 6.34
N THR A 17 21.71 -4.02 5.77
CA THR A 17 23.09 -3.94 6.28
C THR A 17 23.08 -3.64 7.78
N LYS A 18 23.58 -4.55 8.57
CA LYS A 18 23.53 -4.62 10.04
C LYS A 18 24.34 -3.52 10.75
N ASN A 19 24.34 -2.24 10.35
CA ASN A 19 25.26 -1.29 10.94
C ASN A 19 24.70 0.05 11.42
N LYS A 20 23.40 0.36 11.24
CA LYS A 20 22.83 1.56 11.87
C LYS A 20 21.33 1.37 12.08
N LEU A 21 20.87 1.52 13.32
CA LEU A 21 19.45 1.60 13.63
C LEU A 21 18.86 2.83 12.91
N ASN A 22 18.00 2.60 11.93
CA ASN A 22 17.37 3.70 11.21
C ASN A 22 16.25 4.30 12.06
N LYS A 23 16.35 5.57 12.40
CA LYS A 23 15.29 6.31 13.07
C LYS A 23 14.30 6.82 12.02
N LEU A 24 13.09 6.30 12.09
CA LEU A 24 12.00 6.66 11.20
C LEU A 24 11.01 7.56 11.93
N GLY A 25 10.85 8.78 11.45
CA GLY A 25 9.90 9.75 11.96
C GLY A 25 8.59 9.70 11.17
N PHE A 26 7.47 9.56 11.85
CA PHE A 26 6.14 9.60 11.23
C PHE A 26 5.43 10.90 11.63
N ILE A 27 5.10 11.72 10.64
CA ILE A 27 4.28 12.92 10.82
C ILE A 27 2.88 12.62 10.30
N GLY A 28 1.93 12.52 11.23
CA GLY A 28 0.62 11.92 11.02
C GLY A 28 0.65 10.41 11.26
N CYS A 29 -0.02 9.96 12.34
CA CYS A 29 -0.08 8.56 12.74
C CYS A 29 -1.50 7.98 12.56
N GLY A 30 -2.12 8.31 11.41
CA GLY A 30 -3.41 7.80 10.99
C GLY A 30 -3.36 6.31 10.56
N HIS A 31 -4.43 5.85 9.91
CA HIS A 31 -4.60 4.43 9.58
C HIS A 31 -3.45 3.85 8.75
N LEU A 32 -3.04 4.52 7.66
CA LEU A 32 -1.95 4.04 6.80
C LEU A 32 -0.60 4.03 7.54
N ALA A 33 -0.30 5.08 8.32
CA ALA A 33 0.91 5.13 9.13
C ALA A 33 0.97 3.98 10.13
N LYS A 34 -0.16 3.66 10.78
CA LYS A 34 -0.26 2.50 11.69
C LYS A 34 -0.01 1.17 10.98
N CYS A 35 -0.45 1.01 9.74
CA CYS A 35 -0.15 -0.17 8.94
C CYS A 35 1.35 -0.27 8.60
N LEU A 36 1.97 0.84 8.20
CA LEU A 36 3.42 0.90 7.93
C LEU A 36 4.22 0.56 9.20
N ILE A 37 3.91 1.21 10.31
CA ILE A 37 4.56 0.98 11.60
C ILE A 37 4.43 -0.48 12.02
N ALA A 38 3.22 -1.07 11.97
CA ALA A 38 2.97 -2.46 12.33
C ALA A 38 3.75 -3.47 11.45
N GLY A 39 4.04 -3.14 10.20
CA GLY A 39 4.91 -3.94 9.36
C GLY A 39 6.39 -3.77 9.72
N LEU A 40 6.83 -2.53 9.99
CA LEU A 40 8.22 -2.20 10.29
C LEU A 40 8.66 -2.68 11.68
N GLU A 41 7.78 -2.64 12.69
CA GLU A 41 8.06 -3.09 14.06
C GLU A 41 8.45 -4.58 14.17
N LYS A 42 8.18 -5.38 13.12
CA LYS A 42 8.61 -6.78 13.03
C LYS A 42 10.12 -6.93 12.79
N SER A 43 10.85 -5.83 12.64
CA SER A 43 12.30 -5.80 12.44
C SER A 43 12.97 -4.92 13.51
N ASP A 44 14.03 -5.43 14.11
CA ASP A 44 14.87 -4.70 15.06
C ASP A 44 15.74 -3.61 14.40
N ASN A 45 15.65 -3.43 13.08
CA ASN A 45 16.47 -2.46 12.34
C ASN A 45 15.92 -1.02 12.39
N PHE A 46 14.72 -0.83 12.92
CA PHE A 46 14.03 0.46 12.90
C PHE A 46 13.67 0.93 14.31
N GLN A 47 13.94 2.20 14.57
CA GLN A 47 13.40 2.91 15.72
C GLN A 47 12.31 3.86 15.22
N ILE A 48 11.11 3.72 15.73
CA ILE A 48 9.95 4.52 15.33
C ILE A 48 9.75 5.69 16.27
N LEU A 49 9.67 6.89 15.70
CA LEU A 49 9.21 8.11 16.34
C LEU A 49 7.93 8.56 15.63
N GLY A 50 6.96 9.06 16.37
CA GLY A 50 5.74 9.55 15.74
C GLY A 50 5.24 10.83 16.39
N PHE A 51 4.74 11.72 15.53
CA PHE A 51 4.02 12.92 15.91
C PHE A 51 2.63 12.92 15.24
N ASP A 52 1.63 13.28 16.00
CA ASP A 52 0.27 13.50 15.53
C ASP A 52 -0.39 14.62 16.35
N ILE A 53 -1.37 15.30 15.77
CA ILE A 53 -2.16 16.31 16.49
C ILE A 53 -3.17 15.69 17.47
N LEU A 54 -3.48 14.41 17.31
CA LEU A 54 -4.45 13.68 18.13
C LEU A 54 -3.72 12.89 19.22
N GLU A 55 -4.01 13.17 20.49
CA GLU A 55 -3.44 12.45 21.65
C GLU A 55 -3.73 10.94 21.60
N ALA A 56 -4.86 10.53 21.03
CA ALA A 56 -5.17 9.11 20.84
C ALA A 56 -4.13 8.38 19.97
N ASN A 57 -3.50 9.06 19.00
CA ASN A 57 -2.44 8.49 18.18
C ASN A 57 -1.10 8.45 18.94
N HIS A 58 -0.81 9.43 19.78
CA HIS A 58 0.34 9.37 20.69
C HIS A 58 0.20 8.21 21.69
N GLN A 59 -0.99 8.04 22.26
CA GLN A 59 -1.24 6.92 23.18
C GLN A 59 -1.06 5.57 22.46
N TRP A 60 -1.58 5.43 21.24
CA TRP A 60 -1.38 4.22 20.44
C TRP A 60 0.11 3.91 20.20
N LEU A 61 0.94 4.92 19.87
CA LEU A 61 2.39 4.74 19.71
C LEU A 61 3.03 4.23 21.01
N ARG A 62 2.71 4.84 22.16
CA ARG A 62 3.23 4.41 23.46
C ARG A 62 2.82 2.98 23.82
N ASP A 63 1.55 2.62 23.57
CA ASP A 63 1.02 1.27 23.82
C ASP A 63 1.73 0.20 22.97
N LYS A 64 2.25 0.61 21.80
CA LYS A 64 3.06 -0.22 20.92
C LYS A 64 4.56 -0.22 21.26
N GLY A 65 4.99 0.51 22.27
CA GLY A 65 6.40 0.63 22.66
C GLY A 65 7.22 1.58 21.78
N HIS A 66 6.55 2.41 20.95
CA HIS A 66 7.19 3.43 20.12
C HIS A 66 7.26 4.78 20.81
N LYS A 67 8.12 5.66 20.30
CA LYS A 67 8.24 7.01 20.87
C LYS A 67 7.19 7.93 20.27
N ALA A 68 6.25 8.39 21.09
CA ALA A 68 5.43 9.56 20.79
C ALA A 68 6.21 10.82 21.20
N VAL A 69 6.49 11.70 20.25
CA VAL A 69 7.36 12.87 20.44
C VAL A 69 6.70 14.13 19.87
N GLU A 70 7.22 15.30 20.27
CA GLU A 70 6.84 16.57 19.65
C GLU A 70 7.37 16.67 18.22
N LEU A 71 6.75 17.52 17.39
CA LEU A 71 7.09 17.69 15.98
C LEU A 71 8.57 17.99 15.75
N GLU A 72 9.13 18.92 16.54
CA GLU A 72 10.54 19.30 16.48
C GLU A 72 11.48 18.11 16.73
N ALA A 73 11.19 17.33 17.78
CA ALA A 73 11.98 16.14 18.11
C ALA A 73 11.86 15.06 17.03
N CYS A 74 10.65 14.88 16.44
CA CYS A 74 10.43 13.96 15.32
C CYS A 74 11.29 14.34 14.12
N CYS A 75 11.32 15.62 13.75
CA CYS A 75 12.12 16.12 12.64
C CYS A 75 13.63 16.03 12.90
N ASN A 76 14.07 16.43 14.08
CA ASN A 76 15.51 16.51 14.40
C ASN A 76 16.17 15.15 14.59
N GLU A 77 15.43 14.15 15.15
CA GLU A 77 16.00 12.84 15.45
C GLU A 77 15.90 11.83 14.29
N ALA A 78 14.95 11.99 13.40
CA ALA A 78 14.71 11.02 12.34
C ALA A 78 15.74 11.14 11.19
N ASN A 79 16.19 10.00 10.67
CA ASN A 79 16.99 9.95 9.46
C ASN A 79 16.09 9.98 8.20
N ILE A 80 14.90 9.36 8.31
CA ILE A 80 13.90 9.29 7.26
C ILE A 80 12.57 9.73 7.87
N ILE A 81 11.89 10.67 7.22
CA ILE A 81 10.62 11.22 7.69
C ILE A 81 9.50 10.79 6.74
N PHE A 82 8.47 10.19 7.28
CA PHE A 82 7.25 9.83 6.59
C PHE A 82 6.19 10.90 6.80
N LEU A 83 5.76 11.53 5.72
CA LEU A 83 4.63 12.45 5.70
C LEU A 83 3.36 11.64 5.40
N CYS A 84 2.61 11.34 6.47
CA CYS A 84 1.41 10.50 6.44
C CYS A 84 0.13 11.28 6.74
N VAL A 85 0.18 12.59 6.57
CA VAL A 85 -0.98 13.47 6.72
C VAL A 85 -1.84 13.45 5.45
N LYS A 86 -3.06 13.95 5.56
CA LYS A 86 -3.95 14.05 4.39
C LYS A 86 -3.46 15.13 3.42
N PRO A 87 -3.76 15.00 2.11
CA PRO A 87 -3.30 15.96 1.11
C PRO A 87 -3.62 17.42 1.44
N GLN A 88 -4.83 17.71 1.93
CA GLN A 88 -5.25 19.07 2.30
C GLN A 88 -4.44 19.69 3.44
N ASP A 89 -3.81 18.87 4.28
CA ASP A 89 -3.02 19.32 5.43
C ASP A 89 -1.52 19.47 5.07
N MET A 90 -1.10 18.98 3.89
CA MET A 90 0.30 18.88 3.52
C MET A 90 1.00 20.24 3.49
N SER A 91 0.37 21.27 2.94
CA SER A 91 0.96 22.61 2.85
C SER A 91 1.27 23.18 4.24
N ALA A 92 0.34 23.08 5.19
CA ALA A 92 0.53 23.55 6.56
C ALA A 92 1.64 22.75 7.29
N VAL A 93 1.68 21.43 7.07
CA VAL A 93 2.72 20.57 7.63
C VAL A 93 4.08 20.92 7.04
N CYS A 94 4.20 21.08 5.73
CA CYS A 94 5.47 21.49 5.09
C CYS A 94 5.97 22.83 5.63
N GLN A 95 5.11 23.83 5.82
CA GLN A 95 5.46 25.11 6.42
C GLN A 95 6.01 24.94 7.85
N SER A 96 5.40 24.08 8.64
CA SER A 96 5.79 23.83 10.03
C SER A 96 7.12 23.08 10.15
N ILE A 97 7.39 22.12 9.26
CA ILE A 97 8.59 21.30 9.32
C ILE A 97 9.78 21.87 8.54
N SER A 98 9.55 22.73 7.55
CA SER A 98 10.61 23.28 6.70
C SER A 98 11.79 23.87 7.49
N PRO A 99 11.59 24.65 8.56
CA PRO A 99 12.71 25.17 9.37
C PRO A 99 13.39 24.09 10.22
N LEU A 100 12.81 22.88 10.37
CA LEU A 100 13.29 21.78 11.20
C LEU A 100 13.98 20.69 10.37
N ILE A 101 13.78 20.67 9.06
CA ILE A 101 14.33 19.65 8.15
C ILE A 101 15.75 19.97 7.75
N HIS A 102 16.63 18.97 7.80
CA HIS A 102 18.00 19.07 7.27
C HIS A 102 18.05 18.63 5.81
N GLN A 103 18.98 19.23 5.04
CA GLN A 103 19.09 19.00 3.59
C GLN A 103 19.37 17.52 3.23
N ASP A 104 20.06 16.80 4.11
CA ASP A 104 20.42 15.39 3.88
C ASP A 104 19.33 14.39 4.31
N GLN A 105 18.27 14.84 4.99
CA GLN A 105 17.20 13.96 5.43
C GLN A 105 16.39 13.45 4.25
N LYS A 106 15.98 12.20 4.32
CA LYS A 106 15.06 11.61 3.34
C LYS A 106 13.62 11.82 3.76
N ILE A 107 12.82 12.34 2.84
CA ILE A 107 11.41 12.64 3.06
C ILE A 107 10.58 11.72 2.18
N ILE A 108 9.71 10.93 2.78
CA ILE A 108 8.80 10.03 2.09
C ILE A 108 7.38 10.58 2.25
N SER A 109 6.76 10.97 1.16
CA SER A 109 5.34 11.34 1.14
C SER A 109 4.50 10.17 0.66
N VAL A 110 3.48 9.79 1.44
CA VAL A 110 2.47 8.80 1.06
C VAL A 110 1.10 9.44 0.77
N ALA A 111 1.08 10.76 0.60
CA ALA A 111 -0.13 11.51 0.31
C ALA A 111 -0.50 11.41 -1.17
N ALA A 112 -1.76 11.04 -1.45
CA ALA A 112 -2.30 11.07 -2.81
C ALA A 112 -2.40 12.52 -3.31
N GLY A 113 -2.14 12.74 -4.61
CA GLY A 113 -2.33 14.04 -5.23
C GLY A 113 -1.28 15.12 -4.90
N VAL A 114 -0.30 14.88 -4.02
CA VAL A 114 0.78 15.84 -3.73
C VAL A 114 1.98 15.52 -4.59
N THR A 115 2.32 16.44 -5.52
CA THR A 115 3.40 16.20 -6.49
C THR A 115 4.80 16.30 -5.85
N LEU A 116 5.77 15.63 -6.48
CA LEU A 116 7.18 15.75 -6.08
C LEU A 116 7.65 17.21 -6.12
N GLN A 117 7.24 17.96 -7.17
CA GLN A 117 7.60 19.36 -7.32
C GLN A 117 7.06 20.22 -6.17
N THR A 118 5.79 20.03 -5.79
CA THR A 118 5.18 20.73 -4.63
C THR A 118 5.99 20.52 -3.34
N LEU A 119 6.46 19.30 -3.11
CA LEU A 119 7.27 18.98 -1.93
C LEU A 119 8.68 19.59 -2.02
N LEU A 120 9.31 19.55 -3.21
CA LEU A 120 10.64 20.14 -3.45
C LEU A 120 10.66 21.67 -3.30
N ASP A 121 9.54 22.32 -3.62
CA ASP A 121 9.40 23.77 -3.46
C ASP A 121 9.14 24.16 -2.00
N ALA A 122 8.53 23.28 -1.23
CA ALA A 122 8.13 23.55 0.16
C ALA A 122 9.20 23.16 1.20
N LEU A 123 10.11 22.24 0.88
CA LEU A 123 11.06 21.66 1.84
C LEU A 123 12.53 21.88 1.39
N PRO A 124 13.46 22.07 2.35
CA PRO A 124 14.88 22.30 2.03
C PRO A 124 15.60 21.04 1.53
N SER A 125 15.11 19.84 1.88
CA SER A 125 15.67 18.57 1.40
C SER A 125 15.39 18.37 -0.09
N LYS A 126 16.39 17.84 -0.80
CA LYS A 126 16.25 17.36 -2.17
C LYS A 126 16.04 15.85 -2.27
N ASN A 127 16.14 15.15 -1.13
CA ASN A 127 15.96 13.69 -1.04
C ASN A 127 14.50 13.33 -0.75
N ILE A 128 13.60 13.67 -1.68
CA ILE A 128 12.15 13.49 -1.53
C ILE A 128 11.67 12.34 -2.42
N PHE A 129 10.81 11.50 -1.85
CA PHE A 129 10.26 10.31 -2.47
C PHE A 129 8.74 10.36 -2.37
N ARG A 130 8.05 10.31 -3.49
CA ARG A 130 6.62 9.99 -3.54
C ARG A 130 6.45 8.49 -3.50
N VAL A 131 5.70 8.02 -2.54
CA VAL A 131 5.46 6.61 -2.34
C VAL A 131 3.97 6.36 -2.21
N MET A 132 3.46 5.42 -2.97
CA MET A 132 2.09 4.97 -2.81
C MET A 132 2.08 3.48 -2.48
N THR A 133 1.38 3.14 -1.42
CA THR A 133 1.29 1.79 -0.89
C THR A 133 -0.13 1.49 -0.39
N ASN A 134 -0.35 0.31 0.17
CA ASN A 134 -1.64 -0.09 0.70
C ASN A 134 -1.56 -0.66 2.13
N VAL A 135 -2.70 -0.91 2.73
CA VAL A 135 -2.84 -1.44 4.09
C VAL A 135 -2.22 -2.82 4.29
N GLY A 136 -1.93 -3.54 3.21
CA GLY A 136 -1.23 -4.83 3.24
C GLY A 136 0.18 -4.76 3.84
N THR A 137 0.77 -3.56 3.93
CA THR A 137 2.07 -3.33 4.62
C THR A 137 2.06 -3.81 6.06
N LYS A 138 0.93 -3.74 6.75
CA LYS A 138 0.76 -4.26 8.11
C LYS A 138 1.19 -5.74 8.24
N ASP A 139 0.93 -6.53 7.21
CA ASP A 139 1.21 -7.96 7.20
C ASP A 139 2.39 -8.33 6.28
N ASN A 140 3.20 -7.32 5.88
CA ASN A 140 4.30 -7.44 4.93
C ASN A 140 3.85 -7.99 3.55
N LEU A 141 2.62 -7.64 3.17
CA LEU A 141 1.97 -7.91 1.88
C LEU A 141 1.66 -6.63 1.11
N GLY A 142 2.33 -5.55 1.45
CA GLY A 142 2.19 -4.26 0.77
C GLY A 142 2.65 -4.34 -0.68
N VAL A 143 1.98 -3.59 -1.55
CA VAL A 143 2.44 -3.34 -2.93
C VAL A 143 2.70 -1.85 -3.03
N THR A 144 3.95 -1.49 -3.37
CA THR A 144 4.43 -0.12 -3.23
C THR A 144 5.07 0.37 -4.52
N ALA A 145 4.57 1.49 -5.05
CA ALA A 145 5.21 2.24 -6.11
C ALA A 145 6.01 3.42 -5.53
N ILE A 146 7.20 3.67 -6.07
CA ILE A 146 8.11 4.73 -5.63
C ILE A 146 8.49 5.59 -6.83
N PHE A 147 8.37 6.90 -6.68
CA PHE A 147 8.85 7.90 -7.64
C PHE A 147 9.74 8.92 -6.95
N SER A 148 10.90 9.18 -7.53
CA SER A 148 11.84 10.22 -7.10
C SER A 148 12.82 10.53 -8.23
N ASN A 149 13.50 11.69 -8.13
CA ASN A 149 14.65 12.04 -8.97
C ASN A 149 15.99 11.59 -8.36
N ASN A 150 15.96 10.86 -7.24
CA ASN A 150 17.11 10.41 -6.47
C ASN A 150 17.29 8.89 -6.54
N ASP A 151 18.42 8.40 -6.02
CA ASP A 151 18.62 6.96 -5.82
C ASP A 151 17.61 6.42 -4.79
N ASN A 152 16.85 5.44 -5.22
CA ASN A 152 15.76 4.84 -4.46
C ASN A 152 16.17 3.57 -3.68
N ALA A 153 17.43 3.12 -3.75
CA ALA A 153 17.84 1.81 -3.26
C ALA A 153 17.45 1.57 -1.78
N GLU A 154 17.75 2.51 -0.88
CA GLU A 154 17.40 2.37 0.54
C GLU A 154 15.88 2.38 0.78
N ILE A 155 15.15 3.19 0.04
CA ILE A 155 13.69 3.27 0.15
C ILE A 155 13.05 2.00 -0.40
N LEU A 156 13.56 1.47 -1.51
CA LEU A 156 13.15 0.17 -2.04
C LEU A 156 13.36 -0.95 -1.02
N ASP A 157 14.51 -0.96 -0.32
CA ASP A 157 14.79 -1.98 0.70
C ASP A 157 13.79 -1.92 1.86
N ILE A 158 13.46 -0.72 2.36
CA ILE A 158 12.46 -0.51 3.40
C ILE A 158 11.09 -1.05 2.96
N PHE A 159 10.64 -0.66 1.75
CA PHE A 159 9.32 -1.08 1.27
C PHE A 159 9.28 -2.53 0.76
N ASN A 160 10.39 -3.10 0.31
CA ASN A 160 10.49 -4.55 0.04
C ASN A 160 10.43 -5.38 1.32
N TYR A 161 10.82 -4.82 2.46
CA TYR A 161 10.58 -5.46 3.75
C TYR A 161 9.07 -5.49 4.09
N LEU A 162 8.32 -4.48 3.68
CA LEU A 162 6.86 -4.36 3.89
C LEU A 162 6.02 -5.12 2.84
N GLY A 163 6.66 -5.74 1.84
CA GLY A 163 5.99 -6.49 0.79
C GLY A 163 6.77 -6.46 -0.52
N ARG A 164 6.19 -5.94 -1.58
CA ARG A 164 6.84 -5.73 -2.88
C ARG A 164 6.87 -4.26 -3.23
N ALA A 165 8.07 -3.71 -3.43
CA ALA A 165 8.28 -2.36 -3.93
C ALA A 165 8.87 -2.36 -5.35
N PHE A 166 8.59 -1.32 -6.12
CA PHE A 166 9.14 -1.08 -7.45
C PHE A 166 9.16 0.41 -7.75
N GLU A 167 10.10 0.80 -8.59
CA GLU A 167 10.18 2.17 -9.11
C GLU A 167 9.24 2.36 -10.28
N VAL A 168 8.68 3.55 -10.38
CA VAL A 168 7.94 4.01 -11.56
C VAL A 168 8.76 5.06 -12.29
N VAL A 169 8.65 5.10 -13.62
CA VAL A 169 9.44 5.99 -14.48
C VAL A 169 8.82 7.37 -14.64
N ASN A 170 7.51 7.47 -14.42
CA ASN A 170 6.76 8.73 -14.51
C ASN A 170 5.92 8.91 -13.24
N GLU A 171 5.81 10.15 -12.79
CA GLU A 171 5.02 10.50 -11.61
C GLU A 171 3.54 10.15 -11.73
N ASP A 172 2.96 10.29 -12.92
CA ASP A 172 1.56 9.92 -13.22
C ASP A 172 1.24 8.44 -12.92
N GLN A 173 2.26 7.56 -12.93
CA GLN A 173 2.09 6.16 -12.56
C GLN A 173 1.81 5.96 -11.08
N ILE A 174 2.19 6.92 -10.23
CA ILE A 174 1.82 6.94 -8.81
C ILE A 174 0.30 7.09 -8.67
N ASP A 175 -0.34 7.93 -9.49
CA ASP A 175 -1.80 8.14 -9.45
C ASP A 175 -2.53 6.88 -9.92
N THR A 176 -2.05 6.23 -10.97
CA THR A 176 -2.55 4.93 -11.41
C THR A 176 -2.42 3.87 -10.32
N HIS A 177 -1.25 3.80 -9.66
CA HIS A 177 -1.01 2.88 -8.55
C HIS A 177 -1.93 3.20 -7.35
N THR A 178 -2.15 4.49 -7.07
CA THR A 178 -3.07 4.93 -6.01
C THR A 178 -4.45 4.31 -6.18
N VAL A 179 -4.97 4.29 -7.41
CA VAL A 179 -6.29 3.73 -7.67
C VAL A 179 -6.28 2.22 -7.68
N LEU A 180 -5.32 1.59 -8.39
CA LEU A 180 -5.29 0.13 -8.51
C LEU A 180 -4.98 -0.58 -7.19
N VAL A 181 -4.10 -0.03 -6.39
CA VAL A 181 -3.55 -0.70 -5.19
C VAL A 181 -3.98 -0.03 -3.89
N GLY A 182 -4.09 1.29 -3.87
CA GLY A 182 -4.57 2.04 -2.70
C GLY A 182 -6.09 1.99 -2.56
N SER A 183 -6.83 2.28 -3.64
CA SER A 183 -8.30 2.26 -3.67
C SER A 183 -8.88 0.90 -4.09
N GLY A 184 -8.16 0.16 -4.91
CA GLY A 184 -8.57 -1.14 -5.45
C GLY A 184 -9.13 -2.13 -4.43
N PRO A 185 -8.55 -2.25 -3.21
CA PRO A 185 -9.14 -3.09 -2.18
C PRO A 185 -10.63 -2.82 -1.93
N ALA A 186 -11.09 -1.56 -2.01
CA ALA A 186 -12.50 -1.23 -1.83
C ALA A 186 -13.37 -1.83 -2.96
N PHE A 187 -12.89 -1.83 -4.21
CA PHE A 187 -13.62 -2.42 -5.34
C PHE A 187 -13.78 -3.94 -5.18
N PHE A 188 -12.74 -4.60 -4.70
CA PHE A 188 -12.80 -6.03 -4.40
C PHE A 188 -13.67 -6.33 -3.19
N PHE A 189 -13.63 -5.50 -2.14
CA PHE A 189 -14.52 -5.68 -0.99
C PHE A 189 -16.00 -5.55 -1.34
N GLU A 190 -16.35 -4.71 -2.31
CA GLU A 190 -17.73 -4.63 -2.83
C GLU A 190 -18.17 -5.97 -3.44
N LEU A 191 -17.31 -6.59 -4.28
CA LEU A 191 -17.58 -7.91 -4.85
C LEU A 191 -17.66 -9.01 -3.78
N ILE A 192 -16.76 -8.97 -2.79
CA ILE A 192 -16.73 -9.92 -1.69
C ILE A 192 -17.98 -9.77 -0.82
N SER A 193 -18.44 -8.54 -0.60
CA SER A 193 -19.68 -8.27 0.14
C SER A 193 -20.89 -8.90 -0.52
N GLU A 194 -21.01 -8.78 -1.85
CA GLU A 194 -22.08 -9.45 -2.60
C GLU A 194 -21.97 -10.98 -2.53
N PHE A 195 -20.74 -11.51 -2.63
CA PHE A 195 -20.50 -12.95 -2.45
C PHE A 195 -20.96 -13.43 -1.07
N GLU A 196 -20.58 -12.74 0.01
CA GLU A 196 -21.02 -13.08 1.37
C GLU A 196 -22.53 -12.95 1.55
N SER A 197 -23.17 -11.98 0.88
CA SER A 197 -24.63 -11.84 0.88
C SER A 197 -25.31 -13.07 0.31
N ARG A 198 -24.78 -13.61 -0.79
CA ARG A 198 -25.31 -14.85 -1.41
C ARG A 198 -25.10 -16.10 -0.58
N LEU A 199 -24.03 -16.16 0.23
CA LEU A 199 -23.82 -17.27 1.15
C LEU A 199 -24.91 -17.38 2.23
N THR A 200 -25.71 -16.32 2.45
CA THR A 200 -26.83 -16.34 3.40
C THR A 200 -27.90 -17.39 3.04
N GLU A 201 -28.01 -17.74 1.77
CA GLU A 201 -28.91 -18.81 1.30
C GLU A 201 -28.45 -20.23 1.73
N LEU A 202 -27.16 -20.36 2.12
CA LEU A 202 -26.54 -21.63 2.48
C LEU A 202 -26.23 -21.74 3.97
N VAL A 203 -25.80 -20.61 4.58
CA VAL A 203 -25.32 -20.55 5.96
C VAL A 203 -25.79 -19.23 6.59
N GLU A 204 -26.50 -19.30 7.72
CA GLU A 204 -26.99 -18.11 8.42
C GLU A 204 -25.92 -17.46 9.30
N ASP A 205 -25.04 -18.27 9.90
CA ASP A 205 -24.03 -17.80 10.83
C ASP A 205 -22.96 -16.94 10.17
N LYS A 206 -22.70 -15.75 10.74
CA LYS A 206 -21.78 -14.75 10.20
C LYS A 206 -20.33 -15.22 10.18
N ASP A 207 -19.88 -15.92 11.21
CA ASP A 207 -18.49 -16.36 11.34
C ASP A 207 -18.21 -17.49 10.33
N SER A 208 -19.14 -18.40 10.14
CA SER A 208 -19.06 -19.44 9.11
C SER A 208 -19.04 -18.85 7.69
N LYS A 209 -19.86 -17.83 7.40
CA LYS A 209 -19.80 -17.12 6.11
C LYS A 209 -18.42 -16.51 5.87
N ARG A 210 -17.86 -15.85 6.88
CA ARG A 210 -16.53 -15.26 6.81
C ARG A 210 -15.44 -16.31 6.58
N GLU A 211 -15.51 -17.44 7.26
CA GLU A 211 -14.56 -18.54 7.08
C GLU A 211 -14.63 -19.11 5.65
N ILE A 212 -15.83 -19.37 5.14
CA ILE A 212 -16.05 -19.85 3.76
C ILE A 212 -15.45 -18.84 2.76
N THR A 213 -15.71 -17.56 2.94
CA THR A 213 -15.18 -16.49 2.07
C THR A 213 -13.66 -16.49 2.07
N ILE A 214 -13.02 -16.57 3.25
CA ILE A 214 -11.57 -16.61 3.37
C ILE A 214 -10.99 -17.84 2.68
N LEU A 215 -11.54 -19.01 2.90
CA LEU A 215 -11.11 -20.27 2.26
C LEU A 215 -11.26 -20.20 0.75
N PHE A 216 -12.39 -19.69 0.26
CA PHE A 216 -12.63 -19.50 -1.17
C PHE A 216 -11.60 -18.57 -1.80
N LEU A 217 -11.39 -17.37 -1.26
CA LEU A 217 -10.40 -16.42 -1.77
C LEU A 217 -8.98 -16.97 -1.69
N THR A 218 -8.65 -17.71 -0.62
CA THR A 218 -7.35 -18.36 -0.48
C THR A 218 -7.12 -19.40 -1.56
N SER A 219 -8.16 -20.15 -1.95
CA SER A 219 -8.08 -21.15 -3.03
C SER A 219 -7.79 -20.49 -4.38
N LEU A 220 -8.44 -19.35 -4.69
CA LEU A 220 -8.16 -18.58 -5.91
C LEU A 220 -6.71 -18.07 -5.93
N MET A 221 -6.25 -17.52 -4.82
CA MET A 221 -4.86 -17.05 -4.69
C MET A 221 -3.85 -18.19 -4.85
N SER A 222 -4.18 -19.40 -4.39
CA SER A 222 -3.34 -20.58 -4.57
C SER A 222 -3.21 -20.97 -6.05
N ALA A 223 -4.31 -20.93 -6.80
CA ALA A 223 -4.29 -21.21 -8.24
C ALA A 223 -3.42 -20.18 -9.00
N ILE A 224 -3.59 -18.89 -8.71
CA ILE A 224 -2.78 -17.81 -9.31
C ILE A 224 -1.28 -17.99 -8.99
N LYS A 225 -0.92 -18.37 -7.76
CA LYS A 225 0.49 -18.59 -7.35
C LYS A 225 1.17 -19.73 -8.10
N ASN A 226 0.41 -20.71 -8.60
CA ASN A 226 0.94 -21.80 -9.41
C ASN A 226 1.41 -21.35 -10.80
N GLY A 227 1.16 -20.07 -11.17
CA GLY A 227 1.64 -19.46 -12.40
C GLY A 227 0.83 -19.81 -13.64
N GLU A 228 -0.40 -20.28 -13.45
CA GLU A 228 -1.34 -20.51 -14.54
C GLU A 228 -1.86 -19.17 -15.10
N ASN A 229 -2.16 -19.14 -16.40
CA ASN A 229 -2.77 -17.98 -17.04
C ASN A 229 -4.21 -17.83 -16.52
N LEU A 230 -4.67 -16.60 -16.29
CA LEU A 230 -6.03 -16.34 -15.80
C LEU A 230 -7.10 -16.82 -16.78
N ASP A 231 -6.86 -16.72 -18.09
CA ASP A 231 -7.80 -17.24 -19.10
C ASP A 231 -7.92 -18.78 -19.01
N ASP A 232 -6.78 -19.48 -18.86
CA ASP A 232 -6.77 -20.94 -18.69
C ASP A 232 -7.48 -21.36 -17.38
N LEU A 233 -7.30 -20.58 -16.30
CA LEU A 233 -8.02 -20.81 -15.04
C LEU A 233 -9.54 -20.64 -15.19
N ILE A 234 -9.99 -19.62 -15.91
CA ILE A 234 -11.40 -19.39 -16.22
C ILE A 234 -11.96 -20.57 -17.04
N ASP A 235 -11.25 -20.96 -18.08
CA ASP A 235 -11.69 -22.04 -18.97
C ASP A 235 -11.73 -23.39 -18.27
N SER A 236 -10.82 -23.63 -17.31
CA SER A 236 -10.76 -24.88 -16.54
C SER A 236 -12.03 -25.15 -15.70
N VAL A 237 -12.75 -24.09 -15.31
CA VAL A 237 -13.97 -24.17 -14.50
C VAL A 237 -15.25 -23.92 -15.31
N ALA A 238 -15.13 -23.53 -16.60
CA ALA A 238 -16.25 -23.20 -17.47
C ALA A 238 -16.58 -24.36 -18.42
N SER A 239 -17.36 -25.33 -17.94
CA SER A 239 -17.85 -26.42 -18.79
C SER A 239 -18.94 -25.92 -19.75
N LYS A 240 -18.95 -26.46 -21.00
CA LYS A 240 -19.95 -26.12 -22.01
C LYS A 240 -21.37 -26.45 -21.57
N GLY A 241 -22.26 -25.49 -21.63
CA GLY A 241 -23.64 -25.57 -21.15
C GLY A 241 -23.80 -25.58 -19.63
N GLY A 242 -22.70 -25.33 -18.88
CA GLY A 242 -22.70 -25.35 -17.42
C GLY A 242 -23.09 -24.02 -16.77
N THR A 243 -23.23 -24.05 -15.45
CA THR A 243 -23.57 -22.87 -14.63
C THR A 243 -22.53 -21.75 -14.73
N THR A 244 -21.25 -22.11 -14.80
CA THR A 244 -20.15 -21.15 -14.96
C THR A 244 -20.23 -20.42 -16.31
N GLU A 245 -20.47 -21.14 -17.40
CA GLU A 245 -20.62 -20.53 -18.72
C GLU A 245 -21.80 -19.54 -18.76
N ALA A 246 -22.95 -19.93 -18.17
CA ALA A 246 -24.12 -19.06 -18.09
C ALA A 246 -23.85 -17.76 -17.31
N GLY A 247 -23.17 -17.86 -16.17
CA GLY A 247 -22.77 -16.70 -15.38
C GLY A 247 -21.77 -15.79 -16.10
N LEU A 248 -20.70 -16.37 -16.67
CA LEU A 248 -19.69 -15.63 -17.43
C LEU A 248 -20.29 -14.92 -18.65
N LYS A 249 -21.27 -15.56 -19.33
CA LYS A 249 -21.98 -14.96 -20.45
C LYS A 249 -22.67 -13.67 -20.02
N LEU A 250 -23.42 -13.69 -18.91
CA LEU A 250 -24.06 -12.47 -18.38
C LEU A 250 -23.05 -11.39 -18.05
N LEU A 251 -21.95 -11.72 -17.34
CA LEU A 251 -20.91 -10.74 -16.98
C LEU A 251 -20.30 -10.10 -18.23
N ARG A 252 -20.06 -10.88 -19.29
CA ARG A 252 -19.52 -10.40 -20.57
C ARG A 252 -20.52 -9.53 -21.34
N GLU A 253 -21.80 -9.92 -21.39
CA GLU A 253 -22.89 -9.15 -21.99
C GLU A 253 -23.09 -7.81 -21.31
N GLN A 254 -22.98 -7.76 -19.97
CA GLN A 254 -23.04 -6.54 -19.16
C GLN A 254 -21.73 -5.76 -19.13
N ARG A 255 -20.73 -6.18 -19.89
CA ARG A 255 -19.42 -5.51 -20.03
C ARG A 255 -18.73 -5.27 -18.68
N PHE A 256 -18.76 -6.24 -17.79
CA PHE A 256 -18.18 -6.13 -16.45
C PHE A 256 -16.74 -5.62 -16.46
N ALA A 257 -15.88 -6.11 -17.37
CA ALA A 257 -14.51 -5.66 -17.51
C ALA A 257 -14.41 -4.17 -17.87
N GLN A 258 -15.34 -3.68 -18.71
CA GLN A 258 -15.39 -2.26 -19.09
C GLN A 258 -15.83 -1.40 -17.89
N ILE A 259 -16.84 -1.84 -17.13
CA ILE A 259 -17.31 -1.14 -15.92
C ILE A 259 -16.16 -1.02 -14.91
N PHE A 260 -15.41 -2.10 -14.71
CA PHE A 260 -14.24 -2.07 -13.82
C PHE A 260 -13.16 -1.09 -14.30
N SER A 261 -12.86 -1.10 -15.60
CA SER A 261 -11.90 -0.16 -16.23
C SER A 261 -12.35 1.28 -16.05
N GLU A 262 -13.62 1.58 -16.32
CA GLU A 262 -14.19 2.92 -16.15
C GLU A 262 -14.15 3.39 -14.68
N ALA A 263 -14.36 2.50 -13.72
CA ALA A 263 -14.22 2.81 -12.30
C ALA A 263 -12.77 3.18 -11.94
N VAL A 264 -11.79 2.46 -12.48
CA VAL A 264 -10.37 2.80 -12.34
C VAL A 264 -10.06 4.16 -12.96
N ASP A 265 -10.52 4.41 -14.21
CA ASP A 265 -10.28 5.67 -14.91
C ASP A 265 -10.88 6.87 -14.17
N LYS A 266 -12.07 6.71 -13.60
CA LYS A 266 -12.71 7.73 -12.74
C LYS A 266 -11.88 8.00 -11.49
N GLY A 267 -11.33 6.97 -10.87
CA GLY A 267 -10.42 7.11 -9.74
C GLY A 267 -9.15 7.88 -10.10
N ILE A 268 -8.52 7.55 -11.24
CA ILE A 268 -7.32 8.24 -11.73
C ILE A 268 -7.62 9.72 -12.05
N GLN A 269 -8.75 9.98 -12.70
CA GLN A 269 -9.18 11.36 -12.95
C GLN A 269 -9.31 12.12 -11.62
N ARG A 270 -9.93 11.51 -10.63
CA ARG A 270 -10.10 12.15 -9.32
C ARG A 270 -8.78 12.38 -8.58
N ALA A 271 -7.85 11.43 -8.67
CA ALA A 271 -6.51 11.59 -8.09
C ALA A 271 -5.79 12.81 -8.69
N LYS A 272 -5.87 13.01 -10.01
CA LYS A 272 -5.31 14.17 -10.70
C LYS A 272 -5.97 15.51 -10.32
N GLU A 273 -7.29 15.51 -10.06
CA GLU A 273 -8.00 16.71 -9.61
C GLU A 273 -7.63 17.13 -8.18
N LEU A 274 -7.06 16.21 -7.39
CA LEU A 274 -6.60 16.47 -6.02
C LEU A 274 -5.13 16.93 -5.96
N SER A 275 -4.40 16.80 -7.08
CA SER A 275 -3.03 17.30 -7.27
C SER A 275 -3.03 18.76 -7.64
#